data_b03002570e0413bdb27ebca3124bf995
#
_entry.id   b03002570e0413bdb27ebca3124bf995
#
_cell.length_a   1.000
_cell.length_b   1.000
_cell.length_c   1.000
_cell.angle_alpha   90.00
_cell.angle_beta   90.00
_cell.angle_gamma   90.00
#
_symmetry.space_group_name_H-M   'P 1'
#
loop_
_entity.id
_entity.type
_entity.pdbx_description
1 polymer ?
#
loop_
_entity_poly.entity_id
_entity_poly.type
_entity_poly.pdbx_seq_one_letter_code
_entity_poly.pdbx_strand_id
1 'polypeptide(L)'
;MSEAQAAVALLNLKSYKNYQRNNENIYNLYSQRLSCIPGISIVNPEGVTLSNFQSLVCSVDEDKFGCSRDELLTILKHFSVLARRYFYPGVHKTVDFAQYKYNLPNTDHLSNVAIQLPIGAQVEKDVVNFICDVIAQTHENSLRHGWL
;
A
#
# COMPACT_ATOMS: atom_id res chain seq x y z
N MET A 1 29.50 -6.87 -12.20
CA MET A 1 28.48 -6.12 -12.97
C MET A 1 28.98 -5.98 -14.38
N SER A 2 28.19 -6.38 -15.40
CA SER A 2 28.60 -6.20 -16.80
C SER A 2 28.51 -4.75 -17.25
N GLU A 3 29.19 -4.38 -18.35
CA GLU A 3 29.11 -3.03 -18.92
C GLU A 3 27.69 -2.63 -19.28
N ALA A 4 26.90 -3.55 -19.82
CA ALA A 4 25.49 -3.31 -20.14
C ALA A 4 24.66 -3.00 -18.88
N GLN A 5 24.86 -3.74 -17.78
CA GLN A 5 24.22 -3.47 -16.50
C GLN A 5 24.63 -2.10 -15.94
N ALA A 6 25.92 -1.74 -16.06
CA ALA A 6 26.41 -0.44 -15.62
C ALA A 6 25.80 0.71 -16.42
N ALA A 7 25.71 0.56 -17.74
CA ALA A 7 25.08 1.56 -18.62
C ALA A 7 23.59 1.79 -18.26
N VAL A 8 22.83 0.72 -18.07
CA VAL A 8 21.42 0.81 -17.64
C VAL A 8 21.31 1.47 -16.26
N ALA A 9 22.16 1.10 -15.30
CA ALA A 9 22.17 1.70 -13.97
C ALA A 9 22.44 3.21 -14.01
N LEU A 10 23.39 3.65 -14.84
CA LEU A 10 23.70 5.08 -15.03
C LEU A 10 22.52 5.85 -15.65
N LEU A 11 21.82 5.27 -16.62
CA LEU A 11 20.61 5.88 -17.19
C LEU A 11 19.50 6.01 -16.13
N ASN A 12 19.28 4.96 -15.32
CA ASN A 12 18.30 5.01 -14.23
C ASN A 12 18.64 6.06 -13.18
N LEU A 13 19.92 6.21 -12.83
CA LEU A 13 20.38 7.25 -11.89
C LEU A 13 20.11 8.66 -12.41
N LYS A 14 20.28 8.92 -13.71
CA LYS A 14 19.96 10.23 -14.31
C LYS A 14 18.47 10.58 -14.16
N SER A 15 17.58 9.59 -14.23
CA SER A 15 16.13 9.78 -14.15
C SER A 15 15.58 9.68 -12.72
N TYR A 16 16.39 9.24 -11.75
CA TYR A 16 15.95 8.91 -10.40
C TYR A 16 15.21 10.06 -9.69
N LYS A 17 15.75 11.28 -9.74
CA LYS A 17 15.13 12.45 -9.10
C LYS A 17 13.73 12.76 -9.65
N ASN A 18 13.52 12.54 -10.94
CA ASN A 18 12.21 12.75 -11.57
C ASN A 18 11.21 11.69 -11.10
N TYR A 19 11.65 10.42 -11.03
CA TYR A 19 10.81 9.34 -10.50
C TYR A 19 10.45 9.57 -9.03
N GLN A 20 11.42 9.95 -8.20
CA GLN A 20 11.19 10.25 -6.80
C GLN A 20 10.16 11.37 -6.63
N ARG A 21 10.30 12.49 -7.37
CA ARG A 21 9.36 13.62 -7.32
C ARG A 21 7.96 13.22 -7.79
N ASN A 22 7.86 12.41 -8.84
CA ASN A 22 6.58 11.91 -9.30
C ASN A 22 5.91 11.04 -8.22
N ASN A 23 6.66 10.10 -7.64
CA ASN A 23 6.14 9.25 -6.57
C ASN A 23 5.72 10.06 -5.33
N GLU A 24 6.48 11.10 -4.98
CA GLU A 24 6.14 12.03 -3.90
C GLU A 24 4.80 12.74 -4.16
N ASN A 25 4.58 13.23 -5.38
CA ASN A 25 3.32 13.86 -5.76
C ASN A 25 2.13 12.88 -5.66
N ILE A 26 2.31 11.66 -6.14
CA ILE A 26 1.30 10.59 -6.04
C ILE A 26 1.03 10.22 -4.58
N TYR A 27 2.09 10.06 -3.79
CA TYR A 27 1.99 9.77 -2.36
C TYR A 27 1.21 10.86 -1.62
N ASN A 28 1.53 12.12 -1.87
CA ASN A 28 0.85 13.26 -1.24
C ASN A 28 -0.63 13.34 -1.64
N LEU A 29 -0.97 13.01 -2.88
CA LEU A 29 -2.35 12.96 -3.33
C LEU A 29 -3.14 11.87 -2.59
N TYR A 30 -2.58 10.66 -2.47
CA TYR A 30 -3.17 9.60 -1.65
C TYR A 30 -3.33 10.04 -0.20
N SER A 31 -2.28 10.66 0.38
CA SER A 31 -2.30 11.12 1.77
C SER A 31 -3.44 12.10 2.02
N GLN A 32 -3.61 13.07 1.14
CA GLN A 32 -4.69 14.05 1.22
C GLN A 32 -6.07 13.39 1.11
N ARG A 33 -6.24 12.46 0.16
CA ARG A 33 -7.53 11.82 -0.11
C ARG A 33 -7.93 10.82 0.98
N LEU A 34 -6.98 9.99 1.42
CA LEU A 34 -7.25 8.93 2.39
C LEU A 34 -7.38 9.44 3.83
N SER A 35 -6.79 10.60 4.16
CA SER A 35 -6.90 11.18 5.51
C SER A 35 -8.34 11.49 5.94
N CYS A 36 -9.26 11.65 4.99
CA CYS A 36 -10.66 11.91 5.24
C CYS A 36 -11.51 10.65 5.42
N ILE A 37 -10.94 9.45 5.23
CA ILE A 37 -11.67 8.18 5.28
C ILE A 37 -11.36 7.49 6.62
N PRO A 38 -12.34 7.30 7.52
CA PRO A 38 -12.13 6.59 8.77
C PRO A 38 -11.64 5.16 8.56
N GLY A 39 -10.77 4.68 9.44
CA GLY A 39 -10.31 3.29 9.42
C GLY A 39 -9.24 2.95 8.38
N ILE A 40 -8.82 3.89 7.52
CA ILE A 40 -7.65 3.72 6.67
C ILE A 40 -6.61 4.78 7.01
N SER A 41 -5.35 4.37 7.13
CA SER A 41 -4.24 5.28 7.43
C SER A 41 -2.97 4.86 6.69
N ILE A 42 -2.21 5.84 6.20
CA ILE A 42 -0.92 5.57 5.58
C ILE A 42 0.11 5.29 6.68
N VAL A 43 0.85 4.20 6.52
CA VAL A 43 1.93 3.82 7.43
C VAL A 43 3.16 4.68 7.12
N ASN A 44 3.43 5.64 8.00
CA ASN A 44 4.61 6.50 7.93
C ASN A 44 5.58 6.11 9.04
N PRO A 45 6.81 5.64 8.70
CA PRO A 45 7.82 5.39 9.72
C PRO A 45 8.25 6.72 10.36
N GLU A 46 8.36 6.74 11.68
CA GLU A 46 8.90 7.90 12.41
C GLU A 46 10.38 8.12 12.08
N GLY A 47 10.82 9.37 12.11
CA GLY A 47 12.24 9.73 11.94
C GLY A 47 12.80 9.62 10.52
N VAL A 48 11.96 9.45 9.51
CA VAL A 48 12.40 9.46 8.11
C VAL A 48 12.71 10.87 7.65
N THR A 49 13.98 11.15 7.33
CA THR A 49 14.40 12.45 6.81
C THR A 49 14.25 12.55 5.28
N LEU A 50 14.33 11.44 4.58
CA LEU A 50 14.19 11.38 3.12
C LEU A 50 13.60 10.04 2.69
N SER A 51 12.52 10.08 1.91
CA SER A 51 11.89 8.89 1.33
C SER A 51 12.10 8.84 -0.18
N ASN A 52 12.18 7.64 -0.74
CA ASN A 52 12.12 7.43 -2.19
C ASN A 52 10.69 7.27 -2.71
N PHE A 53 9.70 7.22 -1.81
CA PHE A 53 8.28 7.04 -2.11
C PHE A 53 7.99 5.83 -3.04
N GLN A 54 8.79 4.77 -2.90
CA GLN A 54 8.68 3.58 -3.75
C GLN A 54 7.43 2.74 -3.45
N SER A 55 6.97 2.79 -2.20
CA SER A 55 5.83 2.01 -1.73
C SER A 55 4.88 2.89 -0.94
N LEU A 56 3.59 2.70 -1.17
CA LEU A 56 2.53 3.29 -0.37
C LEU A 56 1.79 2.17 0.33
N VAL A 57 1.97 2.10 1.65
CA VAL A 57 1.36 1.09 2.51
C VAL A 57 0.35 1.77 3.42
N CYS A 58 -0.86 1.21 3.44
CA CYS A 58 -1.92 1.65 4.34
C CYS A 58 -2.24 0.55 5.35
N SER A 59 -2.70 0.93 6.53
CA SER A 59 -3.32 0.05 7.51
C SER A 59 -4.83 0.21 7.44
N VAL A 60 -5.56 -0.90 7.47
CA VAL A 60 -7.03 -0.94 7.49
C VAL A 60 -7.48 -1.39 8.88
N ASP A 61 -8.16 -0.52 9.61
CA ASP A 61 -8.83 -0.79 10.88
C ASP A 61 -10.27 -1.21 10.55
N GLU A 62 -10.54 -2.51 10.61
CA GLU A 62 -11.81 -3.09 10.20
C GLU A 62 -13.00 -2.51 10.97
N ASP A 63 -12.85 -2.28 12.28
CA ASP A 63 -13.92 -1.75 13.13
C ASP A 63 -14.35 -0.34 12.71
N LYS A 64 -13.40 0.49 12.25
CA LYS A 64 -13.66 1.85 11.81
C LYS A 64 -13.96 1.96 10.33
N PHE A 65 -13.33 1.11 9.52
CA PHE A 65 -13.51 1.14 8.07
C PHE A 65 -14.80 0.44 7.62
N GLY A 66 -15.23 -0.57 8.39
CA GLY A 66 -16.45 -1.34 8.16
C GLY A 66 -16.27 -2.60 7.32
N CYS A 67 -15.05 -2.88 6.83
CA CYS A 67 -14.69 -4.18 6.25
C CYS A 67 -13.19 -4.46 6.43
N SER A 68 -12.84 -5.75 6.32
CA SER A 68 -11.46 -6.21 6.47
C SER A 68 -10.57 -5.77 5.29
N ARG A 69 -9.24 -5.78 5.51
CA ARG A 69 -8.25 -5.56 4.45
C ARG A 69 -8.47 -6.51 3.26
N ASP A 70 -8.87 -7.75 3.49
CA ASP A 70 -9.02 -8.75 2.44
C ASP A 70 -10.28 -8.55 1.60
N GLU A 71 -11.36 -8.08 2.21
CA GLU A 71 -12.57 -7.64 1.51
C GLU A 71 -12.28 -6.42 0.65
N LEU A 72 -11.59 -5.41 1.20
CA LEU A 72 -11.17 -4.24 0.44
C LEU A 72 -10.28 -4.64 -0.76
N LEU A 73 -9.35 -5.59 -0.59
CA LEU A 73 -8.54 -6.11 -1.70
C LEU A 73 -9.39 -6.76 -2.78
N THR A 74 -10.41 -7.51 -2.39
CA THR A 74 -11.34 -8.18 -3.34
C THR A 74 -12.12 -7.15 -4.14
N ILE A 75 -12.61 -6.10 -3.48
CA ILE A 75 -13.32 -5.00 -4.12
C ILE A 75 -12.39 -4.25 -5.09
N LEU A 76 -11.20 -3.85 -4.65
CA LEU A 76 -10.22 -3.18 -5.49
C LEU A 76 -9.87 -4.02 -6.74
N LYS A 77 -9.71 -5.33 -6.57
CA LYS A 77 -9.47 -6.26 -7.69
C LYS A 77 -10.64 -6.29 -8.66
N HIS A 78 -11.89 -6.23 -8.18
CA HIS A 78 -13.08 -6.15 -9.04
C HIS A 78 -13.03 -4.91 -9.95
N PHE A 79 -12.52 -3.81 -9.44
CA PHE A 79 -12.27 -2.58 -10.20
C PHE A 79 -10.93 -2.55 -10.95
N SER A 80 -10.27 -3.70 -11.13
CA SER A 80 -8.97 -3.84 -11.81
C SER A 80 -7.82 -3.08 -11.15
N VAL A 81 -7.94 -2.76 -9.87
CA VAL A 81 -6.86 -2.14 -9.09
C VAL A 81 -5.97 -3.22 -8.48
N LEU A 82 -4.68 -3.21 -8.85
CA LEU A 82 -3.69 -4.17 -8.38
C LEU A 82 -3.09 -3.74 -7.02
N ALA A 83 -3.94 -3.71 -5.97
CA ALA A 83 -3.45 -3.61 -4.61
C ALA A 83 -2.93 -4.98 -4.12
N ARG A 84 -2.09 -4.98 -3.09
CA ARG A 84 -1.44 -6.20 -2.59
C ARG A 84 -1.49 -6.27 -1.08
N ARG A 85 -1.53 -7.51 -0.54
CA ARG A 85 -1.16 -7.76 0.85
C ARG A 85 0.32 -7.42 1.03
N TYR A 86 0.64 -6.64 2.05
CA TYR A 86 2.03 -6.27 2.30
C TYR A 86 2.65 -7.29 3.26
N PHE A 87 3.55 -8.14 2.73
CA PHE A 87 4.24 -9.22 3.44
C PHE A 87 3.32 -10.18 4.22
N TYR A 88 2.32 -10.71 3.54
CA TYR A 88 1.42 -11.72 4.11
C TYR A 88 1.70 -13.12 3.54
N PRO A 89 1.72 -14.17 4.39
CA PRO A 89 1.83 -14.09 5.84
C PRO A 89 3.20 -13.53 6.25
N GLY A 90 3.35 -13.09 7.52
CA GLY A 90 4.67 -12.66 8.00
C GLY A 90 5.73 -13.75 7.75
N VAL A 91 6.97 -13.35 7.47
CA VAL A 91 8.07 -14.27 7.09
C VAL A 91 8.23 -15.45 8.06
N HIS A 92 8.03 -15.21 9.36
CA HIS A 92 8.11 -16.25 10.41
C HIS A 92 7.05 -17.36 10.27
N LYS A 93 6.00 -17.15 9.46
CA LYS A 93 4.95 -18.15 9.16
C LYS A 93 5.17 -18.88 7.82
N THR A 94 6.19 -18.52 7.08
CA THR A 94 6.53 -19.25 5.85
C THR A 94 7.13 -20.62 6.17
N VAL A 95 7.05 -21.54 5.21
CA VAL A 95 7.49 -22.93 5.39
C VAL A 95 8.91 -23.05 5.94
N ASP A 96 9.82 -22.18 5.46
CA ASP A 96 11.24 -22.21 5.86
C ASP A 96 11.49 -21.78 7.30
N PHE A 97 10.61 -20.93 7.87
CA PHE A 97 10.79 -20.31 9.19
C PHE A 97 9.79 -20.80 10.24
N ALA A 98 8.69 -21.45 9.84
CA ALA A 98 7.65 -21.92 10.77
C ALA A 98 8.17 -22.90 11.85
N GLN A 99 9.25 -23.64 11.56
CA GLN A 99 9.91 -24.55 12.49
C GLN A 99 10.44 -23.86 13.77
N TYR A 100 10.77 -22.57 13.71
CA TYR A 100 11.32 -21.82 14.83
C TYR A 100 10.26 -21.32 15.82
N LYS A 101 8.98 -21.43 15.48
CA LYS A 101 7.82 -21.09 16.34
C LYS A 101 7.90 -19.70 16.99
N TYR A 102 8.35 -18.70 16.25
CA TYR A 102 8.41 -17.31 16.72
C TYR A 102 7.02 -16.79 17.05
N ASN A 103 6.89 -16.13 18.20
CA ASN A 103 5.70 -15.37 18.59
C ASN A 103 5.94 -13.89 18.33
N LEU A 104 5.38 -13.36 17.24
CA LEU A 104 5.58 -11.99 16.78
C LEU A 104 4.22 -11.29 16.59
N PRO A 105 3.51 -10.94 17.67
CA PRO A 105 2.14 -10.43 17.60
C PRO A 105 2.02 -9.13 16.80
N ASN A 106 3.00 -8.23 16.87
CA ASN A 106 2.99 -6.99 16.08
C ASN A 106 3.15 -7.28 14.57
N THR A 107 4.01 -8.23 14.20
CA THR A 107 4.18 -8.66 12.81
C THR A 107 2.91 -9.33 12.29
N ASP A 108 2.27 -10.15 13.11
CA ASP A 108 1.01 -10.80 12.79
C ASP A 108 -0.09 -9.77 12.56
N HIS A 109 -0.23 -8.82 13.47
CA HIS A 109 -1.20 -7.74 13.32
C HIS A 109 -0.96 -6.95 12.02
N LEU A 110 0.25 -6.45 11.80
CA LEU A 110 0.56 -5.66 10.61
C LEU A 110 0.36 -6.45 9.32
N SER A 111 0.73 -7.72 9.27
CA SER A 111 0.53 -8.55 8.08
C SER A 111 -0.94 -8.78 7.74
N ASN A 112 -1.83 -8.72 8.73
CA ASN A 112 -3.26 -8.88 8.53
C ASN A 112 -3.97 -7.61 8.06
N VAL A 113 -3.49 -6.42 8.49
CA VAL A 113 -4.15 -5.14 8.22
C VAL A 113 -3.50 -4.32 7.11
N ALA A 114 -2.23 -4.61 6.75
CA ALA A 114 -1.49 -3.81 5.79
C ALA A 114 -1.87 -4.12 4.33
N ILE A 115 -2.13 -3.06 3.57
CA ILE A 115 -2.40 -3.08 2.13
C ILE A 115 -1.45 -2.14 1.41
N GLN A 116 -0.84 -2.61 0.32
CA GLN A 116 -0.04 -1.78 -0.57
C GLN A 116 -0.89 -1.32 -1.75
N LEU A 117 -1.00 -0.02 -1.93
CA LEU A 117 -1.68 0.60 -3.07
C LEU A 117 -0.69 0.87 -4.22
N PRO A 118 -1.18 0.94 -5.47
CA PRO A 118 -0.35 1.23 -6.64
C PRO A 118 0.30 2.61 -6.53
N ILE A 119 1.62 2.65 -6.73
CA ILE A 119 2.43 3.86 -6.85
C ILE A 119 3.55 3.61 -7.85
N GLY A 120 3.96 4.62 -8.60
CA GLY A 120 5.04 4.49 -9.58
C GLY A 120 4.87 5.43 -10.78
N ALA A 121 5.83 5.37 -11.69
CA ALA A 121 5.91 6.28 -12.83
C ALA A 121 4.71 6.22 -13.80
N GLN A 122 3.98 5.10 -13.80
CA GLN A 122 2.83 4.88 -14.68
C GLN A 122 1.48 5.14 -13.98
N VAL A 123 1.49 5.54 -12.71
CA VAL A 123 0.28 5.86 -11.95
C VAL A 123 -0.01 7.33 -12.11
N GLU A 124 -1.06 7.65 -12.85
CA GLU A 124 -1.52 9.01 -13.08
C GLU A 124 -2.44 9.49 -11.96
N LYS A 125 -2.62 10.82 -11.85
CA LYS A 125 -3.47 11.43 -10.81
C LYS A 125 -4.92 10.94 -10.88
N ASP A 126 -5.45 10.73 -12.08
CA ASP A 126 -6.83 10.28 -12.27
C ASP A 126 -7.03 8.84 -11.78
N VAL A 127 -5.99 8.00 -11.95
CA VAL A 127 -5.99 6.64 -11.40
C VAL A 127 -6.00 6.69 -9.86
N VAL A 128 -5.20 7.57 -9.26
CA VAL A 128 -5.20 7.75 -7.79
C VAL A 128 -6.57 8.22 -7.29
N ASN A 129 -7.16 9.21 -7.95
CA ASN A 129 -8.49 9.70 -7.60
C ASN A 129 -9.53 8.57 -7.68
N PHE A 130 -9.54 7.81 -8.77
CA PHE A 130 -10.42 6.66 -8.94
C PHE A 130 -10.25 5.62 -7.81
N ILE A 131 -9.01 5.26 -7.46
CA ILE A 131 -8.74 4.32 -6.37
C ILE A 131 -9.27 4.85 -5.04
N CYS A 132 -9.04 6.13 -4.74
CA CYS A 132 -9.55 6.76 -3.53
C CYS A 132 -11.08 6.82 -3.50
N ASP A 133 -11.72 7.06 -4.64
CA ASP A 133 -13.19 7.05 -4.76
C ASP A 133 -13.75 5.64 -4.48
N VAL A 134 -13.14 4.60 -5.04
CA VAL A 134 -13.53 3.20 -4.75
C VAL A 134 -13.39 2.89 -3.26
N ILE A 135 -12.29 3.31 -2.62
CA ILE A 135 -12.08 3.10 -1.17
C ILE A 135 -13.13 3.86 -0.35
N ALA A 136 -13.40 5.13 -0.68
CA ALA A 136 -14.40 5.94 0.00
C ALA A 136 -15.81 5.34 -0.12
N GLN A 137 -16.22 4.94 -1.33
CA GLN A 137 -17.51 4.29 -1.56
C GLN A 137 -17.62 2.95 -0.82
N THR A 138 -16.52 2.20 -0.73
CA THR A 138 -16.49 0.95 0.04
C THR A 138 -16.78 1.22 1.51
N HIS A 139 -16.12 2.21 2.10
CA HIS A 139 -16.37 2.62 3.48
C HIS A 139 -17.83 3.04 3.69
N GLU A 140 -18.36 3.92 2.84
CA GLU A 140 -19.74 4.39 2.96
C GLU A 140 -20.77 3.25 2.84
N ASN A 141 -20.55 2.32 1.92
CA ASN A 141 -21.44 1.17 1.72
C ASN A 141 -21.38 0.19 2.89
N SER A 142 -20.21 -0.02 3.47
CA SER A 142 -20.03 -0.89 4.65
C SER A 142 -20.81 -0.38 5.85
N LEU A 143 -20.86 0.94 6.04
CA LEU A 143 -21.64 1.57 7.12
C LEU A 143 -23.16 1.47 6.92
N ARG A 144 -23.61 1.45 5.66
CA ARG A 144 -25.06 1.43 5.35
C ARG A 144 -25.69 0.04 5.39
N HIS A 145 -24.93 -0.97 5.02
CA HIS A 145 -25.51 -2.31 4.76
C HIS A 145 -24.99 -3.40 5.69
N GLY A 146 -23.95 -3.13 6.49
CA GLY A 146 -23.26 -4.16 7.27
C GLY A 146 -23.06 -5.42 6.40
N TRP A 147 -21.90 -5.81 6.06
CA TRP A 147 -21.69 -7.03 5.27
C TRP A 147 -22.26 -8.23 6.05
N LEU A 148 -23.39 -8.78 5.57
CA LEU A 148 -23.98 -10.04 6.06
C LEU A 148 -23.12 -11.20 5.57
#